data_82c180f92ff632f20dda334f78a62087
#
_entry.id   82c180f92ff632f20dda334f78a62087
#
_cell.length_a   1.000
_cell.length_b   1.000
_cell.length_c   1.000
_cell.angle_alpha   90.00
_cell.angle_beta   90.00
_cell.angle_gamma   90.00
#
_symmetry.space_group_name_H-M   'P 1'
#
loop_
_entity.id
_entity.type
_entity.pdbx_description
1 polymer ?
#
loop_
_entity_poly.entity_id
_entity_poly.type
_entity_poly.pdbx_seq_one_letter_code
_entity_poly.pdbx_strand_id
1 'polypeptide(L)'
;VDFITTHQYAGDPISEMCNQSEEDHNQTTEEIQQEYQVDMAQLFAGLKPEDGLLPMFRRVMPENTETADLNRDLLRDAALQVRQQANGLPVYYTEWNACATFGAPGNDTRKIAAYDVRAALCAEDALEGSSVWCFSDIFEELHPFPEEFHGGFGMMSQHGIPKPVYHALRLLNQAGDERLELPGALDGEISTAAFCDAAHTQLTVMTTKQNLHHFAELQTPATPVELEVTLDAAPKSVEICRIDEEHGNPLKCWQQMGEPEDLTPAQVQQITAESAVTYEKLPFTYENGAAHVTFTLGTNDIAFVRFVK
;
A
#
# COMPACT_ATOMS: atom_id res chain seq x y z
N VAL A 1 11.98 -18.52 24.37
CA VAL A 1 11.34 -17.85 23.23
C VAL A 1 12.44 -17.15 22.46
N ASP A 2 12.53 -17.34 21.15
CA ASP A 2 13.64 -16.86 20.32
C ASP A 2 13.24 -15.60 19.51
N PHE A 3 11.94 -15.40 19.31
CA PHE A 3 11.36 -14.25 18.61
C PHE A 3 9.89 -14.07 18.99
N ILE A 4 9.31 -12.94 18.61
CA ILE A 4 7.89 -12.59 18.76
C ILE A 4 7.25 -12.48 17.38
N THR A 5 6.04 -12.98 17.24
CA THR A 5 5.18 -12.73 16.07
C THR A 5 3.93 -11.97 16.49
N THR A 6 3.48 -11.07 15.65
CA THR A 6 2.24 -10.32 15.87
C THR A 6 1.65 -9.89 14.53
N HIS A 7 0.44 -9.32 14.55
CA HIS A 7 -0.24 -8.71 13.43
C HIS A 7 -0.45 -7.23 13.71
N GLN A 8 -0.51 -6.40 12.67
CA GLN A 8 -0.78 -4.97 12.82
C GLN A 8 -1.43 -4.39 11.57
N TYR A 9 -2.48 -3.61 11.78
CA TYR A 9 -3.17 -2.86 10.71
C TYR A 9 -3.27 -1.39 11.11
N ALA A 10 -2.82 -0.50 10.27
CA ALA A 10 -2.78 0.93 10.58
C ALA A 10 -4.18 1.55 10.68
N GLY A 11 -5.13 1.08 9.87
CA GLY A 11 -6.52 1.50 9.90
C GLY A 11 -7.43 0.66 10.81
N ASP A 12 -6.85 -0.14 11.71
CA ASP A 12 -7.62 -0.92 12.66
C ASP A 12 -7.94 -0.08 13.90
N PRO A 13 -9.22 0.08 14.28
CA PRO A 13 -9.59 0.74 15.52
C PRO A 13 -8.91 0.13 16.76
N ILE A 14 -8.67 -1.20 16.76
CA ILE A 14 -7.96 -1.91 17.82
C ILE A 14 -6.50 -1.43 17.92
N SER A 15 -5.88 -1.03 16.82
CA SER A 15 -4.51 -0.52 16.81
C SER A 15 -4.35 0.80 17.57
N GLU A 16 -5.36 1.64 17.59
CA GLU A 16 -5.39 2.85 18.43
C GLU A 16 -5.45 2.50 19.91
N MET A 17 -6.21 1.47 20.24
CA MET A 17 -6.39 1.01 21.63
C MET A 17 -5.08 0.52 22.24
N CYS A 18 -4.15 -0.03 21.48
CA CYS A 18 -2.85 -0.50 21.97
C CYS A 18 -1.93 0.62 22.46
N ASN A 19 -2.16 1.86 22.07
CA ASN A 19 -1.36 3.03 22.43
C ASN A 19 -2.01 3.91 23.50
N GLN A 20 -3.21 3.56 23.95
CA GLN A 20 -3.98 4.33 24.93
C GLN A 20 -3.71 3.85 26.38
N SER A 21 -3.95 4.75 27.34
CA SER A 21 -4.02 4.35 28.73
C SER A 21 -5.21 3.43 28.97
N GLU A 22 -5.20 2.64 30.04
CA GLU A 22 -6.31 1.73 30.37
C GLU A 22 -7.65 2.48 30.54
N GLU A 23 -7.60 3.73 30.97
CA GLU A 23 -8.78 4.60 31.14
C GLU A 23 -9.30 5.10 29.78
N ASP A 24 -8.40 5.54 28.88
CA ASP A 24 -8.74 5.94 27.53
C ASP A 24 -9.26 4.76 26.70
N HIS A 25 -8.65 3.58 26.88
CA HIS A 25 -9.09 2.34 26.24
C HIS A 25 -10.53 1.99 26.62
N ASN A 26 -10.88 2.06 27.91
CA ASN A 26 -12.24 1.76 28.37
C ASN A 26 -13.24 2.78 27.82
N GLN A 27 -12.89 4.05 27.80
CA GLN A 27 -13.75 5.11 27.25
C GLN A 27 -13.96 4.92 25.75
N THR A 28 -12.91 4.68 24.99
CA THR A 28 -13.01 4.42 23.55
C THR A 28 -13.84 3.17 23.25
N THR A 29 -13.68 2.11 24.06
CA THR A 29 -14.49 0.89 23.92
C THR A 29 -15.97 1.15 24.16
N GLU A 30 -16.31 1.96 25.17
CA GLU A 30 -17.69 2.36 25.45
C GLU A 30 -18.28 3.25 24.35
N GLU A 31 -17.50 4.19 23.84
CA GLU A 31 -17.88 5.05 22.72
C GLU A 31 -18.11 4.22 21.44
N ILE A 32 -17.20 3.33 21.10
CA ILE A 32 -17.35 2.38 19.99
C ILE A 32 -18.60 1.52 20.18
N GLN A 33 -18.83 0.95 21.36
CA GLN A 33 -20.02 0.17 21.64
C GLN A 33 -21.32 1.00 21.57
N GLN A 34 -21.28 2.29 21.90
CA GLN A 34 -22.43 3.20 21.77
C GLN A 34 -22.65 3.63 20.32
N GLU A 35 -21.57 3.90 19.57
CA GLU A 35 -21.62 4.30 18.16
C GLU A 35 -22.03 3.12 17.27
N TYR A 36 -21.56 1.92 17.59
CA TYR A 36 -21.90 0.66 16.92
C TYR A 36 -23.09 -0.08 17.59
N GLN A 37 -23.99 0.61 18.29
CA GLN A 37 -25.32 0.06 18.59
C GLN A 37 -26.08 -0.16 17.28
N VAL A 38 -25.51 -1.00 16.45
CA VAL A 38 -26.12 -1.45 15.21
C VAL A 38 -27.29 -2.32 15.62
N ASP A 39 -28.49 -1.84 15.35
CA ASP A 39 -29.69 -2.67 15.42
C ASP A 39 -29.45 -3.87 14.49
N MET A 40 -29.24 -5.06 15.10
CA MET A 40 -28.97 -6.27 14.35
C MET A 40 -30.05 -6.56 13.31
N ALA A 41 -31.29 -6.14 13.58
CA ALA A 41 -32.38 -6.24 12.61
C ALA A 41 -32.17 -5.32 11.39
N GLN A 42 -31.64 -4.12 11.58
CA GLN A 42 -31.26 -3.23 10.48
C GLN A 42 -30.02 -3.74 9.74
N LEU A 43 -29.06 -4.31 10.46
CA LEU A 43 -27.85 -4.88 9.87
C LEU A 43 -28.17 -5.99 8.87
N PHE A 44 -29.09 -6.88 9.24
CA PHE A 44 -29.51 -8.01 8.40
C PHE A 44 -30.69 -7.68 7.49
N ALA A 45 -31.27 -6.48 7.58
CA ALA A 45 -32.43 -6.11 6.77
C ALA A 45 -32.09 -6.10 5.27
N GLY A 46 -32.78 -6.94 4.52
CA GLY A 46 -32.66 -7.04 3.08
C GLY A 46 -31.39 -7.78 2.59
N LEU A 47 -30.61 -8.37 3.50
CA LEU A 47 -29.53 -9.29 3.11
C LEU A 47 -30.11 -10.65 2.74
N LYS A 48 -29.65 -11.21 1.66
CA LYS A 48 -30.00 -12.55 1.26
C LYS A 48 -28.78 -13.47 1.47
N PRO A 49 -28.98 -14.75 1.79
CA PRO A 49 -27.87 -15.69 1.96
C PRO A 49 -26.94 -15.76 0.76
N GLU A 50 -27.48 -15.57 -0.44
CA GLU A 50 -26.74 -15.54 -1.69
C GLU A 50 -25.82 -14.32 -1.87
N ASP A 51 -26.10 -13.22 -1.16
CA ASP A 51 -25.29 -11.99 -1.23
C ASP A 51 -24.01 -12.07 -0.37
N GLY A 52 -23.87 -13.12 0.45
CA GLY A 52 -22.74 -13.30 1.35
C GLY A 52 -22.65 -12.27 2.47
N LEU A 53 -21.49 -12.15 3.06
CA LEU A 53 -21.26 -11.26 4.21
C LEU A 53 -20.74 -9.86 3.80
N LEU A 54 -20.27 -9.68 2.58
CA LEU A 54 -19.69 -8.43 2.12
C LEU A 54 -20.63 -7.21 2.28
N PRO A 55 -21.95 -7.26 1.90
CA PRO A 55 -22.85 -6.16 2.13
C PRO A 55 -23.05 -5.83 3.61
N MET A 56 -22.95 -6.82 4.48
CA MET A 56 -22.98 -6.63 5.93
C MET A 56 -21.74 -5.89 6.40
N PHE A 57 -20.54 -6.33 5.99
CA PHE A 57 -19.31 -5.66 6.37
C PHE A 57 -19.27 -4.20 5.91
N ARG A 58 -19.69 -3.91 4.68
CA ARG A 58 -19.83 -2.54 4.17
C ARG A 58 -20.80 -1.65 4.95
N ARG A 59 -21.73 -2.23 5.72
CA ARG A 59 -22.66 -1.49 6.59
C ARG A 59 -22.13 -1.29 8.00
N VAL A 60 -21.40 -2.27 8.51
CA VAL A 60 -20.93 -2.29 9.91
C VAL A 60 -19.60 -1.61 10.09
N MET A 61 -18.72 -1.76 9.10
CA MET A 61 -17.38 -1.19 9.15
C MET A 61 -17.33 0.00 8.20
N PRO A 62 -17.72 1.20 8.66
CA PRO A 62 -17.45 2.40 7.89
C PRO A 62 -15.97 2.46 7.62
N GLU A 63 -15.61 2.96 6.45
CA GLU A 63 -14.25 3.14 6.01
C GLU A 63 -13.48 3.98 7.03
N ASN A 64 -12.84 3.33 7.98
CA ASN A 64 -12.06 4.02 9.00
C ASN A 64 -10.64 4.25 8.50
N THR A 65 -10.51 5.18 7.54
CA THR A 65 -9.22 5.61 6.99
C THR A 65 -8.63 6.80 7.72
N GLU A 66 -9.43 7.51 8.51
CA GLU A 66 -8.94 8.62 9.33
C GLU A 66 -7.82 8.16 10.27
N THR A 67 -7.96 6.97 10.84
CA THR A 67 -6.99 6.36 11.71
C THR A 67 -5.64 6.10 11.04
N ALA A 68 -5.66 5.55 9.82
CA ALA A 68 -4.43 5.30 9.07
C ALA A 68 -3.73 6.60 8.65
N ASP A 69 -4.46 7.68 8.42
CA ASP A 69 -3.91 9.00 8.12
C ASP A 69 -3.17 9.62 9.30
N LEU A 70 -3.75 9.49 10.47
CA LEU A 70 -3.16 10.02 11.71
C LEU A 70 -1.93 9.22 12.13
N ASN A 71 -1.88 7.93 11.80
CA ASN A 71 -0.90 6.97 12.30
C ASN A 71 -0.09 6.32 11.17
N ARG A 72 0.36 7.09 10.18
CA ARG A 72 1.12 6.55 9.02
C ARG A 72 2.40 5.81 9.39
N ASP A 73 2.96 6.05 10.57
CA ASP A 73 4.14 5.38 11.11
C ASP A 73 3.78 4.28 12.15
N LEU A 74 2.49 4.02 12.35
CA LEU A 74 2.00 3.09 13.38
C LEU A 74 2.66 1.72 13.31
N LEU A 75 2.84 1.16 12.11
CA LEU A 75 3.41 -0.18 11.95
C LEU A 75 4.83 -0.26 12.52
N ARG A 76 5.64 0.78 12.29
CA ARG A 76 6.99 0.88 12.85
C ARG A 76 6.95 1.10 14.36
N ASP A 77 6.14 2.04 14.81
CA ASP A 77 6.08 2.44 16.21
C ASP A 77 5.55 1.31 17.10
N ALA A 78 4.52 0.58 16.65
CA ALA A 78 4.02 -0.59 17.31
C ALA A 78 5.07 -1.73 17.37
N ALA A 79 5.83 -1.95 16.28
CA ALA A 79 6.91 -2.93 16.28
C ALA A 79 8.01 -2.59 17.30
N LEU A 80 8.41 -1.32 17.38
CA LEU A 80 9.38 -0.84 18.37
C LEU A 80 8.87 -1.03 19.81
N GLN A 81 7.58 -0.76 20.04
CA GLN A 81 6.95 -0.96 21.34
C GLN A 81 6.92 -2.46 21.74
N VAL A 82 6.52 -3.33 20.81
CA VAL A 82 6.55 -4.78 21.04
C VAL A 82 7.98 -5.27 21.33
N ARG A 83 8.97 -4.80 20.56
CA ARG A 83 10.39 -5.13 20.76
C ARG A 83 10.88 -4.69 22.14
N GLN A 84 10.48 -3.51 22.60
CA GLN A 84 10.81 -3.02 23.94
C GLN A 84 10.17 -3.88 25.03
N GLN A 85 8.89 -4.23 24.93
CA GLN A 85 8.18 -5.08 25.87
C GLN A 85 8.75 -6.51 25.89
N ALA A 86 9.23 -6.98 24.76
CA ALA A 86 9.85 -8.30 24.59
C ALA A 86 11.35 -8.32 24.96
N ASN A 87 11.86 -7.29 25.66
CA ASN A 87 13.27 -7.18 26.06
C ASN A 87 14.27 -7.28 24.88
N GLY A 88 13.93 -6.73 23.74
CA GLY A 88 14.77 -6.69 22.55
C GLY A 88 14.77 -7.97 21.71
N LEU A 89 13.85 -8.90 21.93
CA LEU A 89 13.70 -10.05 21.04
C LEU A 89 13.32 -9.60 19.62
N PRO A 90 13.75 -10.37 18.59
CA PRO A 90 13.32 -10.12 17.21
C PRO A 90 11.81 -10.13 17.06
N VAL A 91 11.26 -9.19 16.29
CA VAL A 91 9.83 -9.08 16.01
C VAL A 91 9.57 -9.34 14.53
N TYR A 92 8.58 -10.17 14.26
CA TYR A 92 8.07 -10.45 12.92
C TYR A 92 6.60 -10.09 12.85
N TYR A 93 6.21 -9.34 11.82
CA TYR A 93 4.80 -9.22 11.45
C TYR A 93 4.43 -10.36 10.51
N THR A 94 3.67 -11.32 11.03
CA THR A 94 3.17 -12.43 10.21
C THR A 94 1.96 -12.03 9.37
N GLU A 95 1.40 -10.86 9.66
CA GLU A 95 0.30 -10.26 8.91
C GLU A 95 0.25 -8.75 9.16
N TRP A 96 0.16 -7.94 8.10
CA TRP A 96 -0.06 -6.51 8.20
C TRP A 96 -0.64 -5.93 6.91
N ASN A 97 -1.35 -4.81 7.01
CA ASN A 97 -1.81 -4.01 5.88
C ASN A 97 -2.16 -2.59 6.38
N ALA A 98 -2.40 -1.67 5.45
CA ALA A 98 -2.90 -0.32 5.75
C ALA A 98 -4.29 -0.33 6.37
N CYS A 99 -5.16 -1.22 5.93
CA CYS A 99 -6.58 -1.26 6.28
C CYS A 99 -6.99 -2.66 6.75
N ALA A 100 -7.71 -2.75 7.88
CA ALA A 100 -8.30 -3.99 8.38
C ALA A 100 -9.73 -4.22 7.85
N THR A 101 -10.29 -3.26 7.12
CA THR A 101 -11.67 -3.33 6.65
C THR A 101 -11.76 -4.08 5.32
N PHE A 102 -12.35 -5.27 5.36
CA PHE A 102 -12.65 -6.03 4.16
C PHE A 102 -13.77 -5.34 3.35
N GLY A 103 -13.60 -5.31 2.04
CA GLY A 103 -14.55 -4.64 1.14
C GLY A 103 -14.36 -3.13 1.03
N ALA A 104 -13.30 -2.58 1.61
CA ALA A 104 -12.98 -1.17 1.46
C ALA A 104 -12.51 -0.87 0.02
N PRO A 105 -13.16 0.05 -0.70
CA PRO A 105 -12.84 0.33 -2.11
C PRO A 105 -11.37 0.72 -2.34
N GLY A 106 -10.73 1.33 -1.34
CA GLY A 106 -9.32 1.71 -1.39
C GLY A 106 -8.35 0.53 -1.53
N ASN A 107 -8.74 -0.68 -1.10
CA ASN A 107 -7.89 -1.86 -1.11
C ASN A 107 -7.47 -2.30 -2.53
N ASP A 108 -8.27 -1.97 -3.55
CA ASP A 108 -7.97 -2.30 -4.94
C ASP A 108 -7.17 -1.20 -5.66
N THR A 109 -6.78 -0.15 -4.95
CA THR A 109 -6.20 1.05 -5.56
C THR A 109 -4.72 1.26 -5.21
N ARG A 110 -4.08 2.19 -5.90
CA ARG A 110 -2.71 2.63 -5.63
C ARG A 110 -2.53 3.30 -4.24
N LYS A 111 -3.62 3.65 -3.57
CA LYS A 111 -3.59 4.18 -2.20
C LYS A 111 -2.91 3.21 -1.24
N ILE A 112 -3.34 1.97 -1.24
CA ILE A 112 -2.73 0.91 -0.42
C ILE A 112 -1.29 0.65 -0.88
N ALA A 113 -1.03 0.64 -2.18
CA ALA A 113 0.31 0.45 -2.71
C ALA A 113 1.31 1.51 -2.24
N ALA A 114 0.90 2.79 -2.24
CA ALA A 114 1.71 3.91 -1.75
C ALA A 114 1.99 3.81 -0.25
N TYR A 115 0.98 3.40 0.53
CA TYR A 115 1.15 3.13 1.95
C TYR A 115 2.12 1.97 2.20
N ASP A 116 1.88 0.83 1.57
CA ASP A 116 2.61 -0.41 1.84
C ASP A 116 4.10 -0.29 1.51
N VAL A 117 4.48 0.32 0.38
CA VAL A 117 5.91 0.51 0.07
C VAL A 117 6.60 1.42 1.07
N ARG A 118 5.93 2.48 1.53
CA ARG A 118 6.48 3.38 2.54
C ARG A 118 6.56 2.68 3.90
N ALA A 119 5.50 2.00 4.33
CA ALA A 119 5.43 1.30 5.62
C ALA A 119 6.52 0.21 5.71
N ALA A 120 6.71 -0.58 4.65
CA ALA A 120 7.76 -1.58 4.59
C ALA A 120 9.15 -0.97 4.81
N LEU A 121 9.43 0.18 4.17
CA LEU A 121 10.71 0.89 4.30
C LEU A 121 10.88 1.56 5.66
N CYS A 122 9.81 2.08 6.25
CA CYS A 122 9.86 2.69 7.58
C CYS A 122 10.05 1.67 8.70
N ALA A 123 9.50 0.46 8.55
CA ALA A 123 9.56 -0.59 9.57
C ALA A 123 10.83 -1.45 9.51
N GLU A 124 11.72 -1.22 8.54
CA GLU A 124 12.94 -2.02 8.32
C GLU A 124 13.85 -2.10 9.56
N ASP A 125 13.96 -1.03 10.34
CA ASP A 125 14.78 -0.99 11.55
C ASP A 125 14.10 -1.62 12.78
N ALA A 126 12.80 -1.87 12.72
CA ALA A 126 11.98 -2.37 13.81
C ALA A 126 11.65 -3.87 13.70
N LEU A 127 11.61 -4.40 12.48
CA LEU A 127 11.20 -5.78 12.17
C LEU A 127 12.35 -6.60 11.59
N GLU A 128 12.40 -7.87 11.92
CA GLU A 128 13.29 -8.85 11.27
C GLU A 128 12.67 -9.40 9.98
N GLY A 129 11.36 -9.30 9.84
CA GLY A 129 10.63 -9.67 8.64
C GLY A 129 9.14 -9.39 8.77
N SER A 130 8.47 -9.33 7.63
CA SER A 130 7.05 -9.04 7.61
C SER A 130 6.34 -9.67 6.40
N SER A 131 5.05 -9.97 6.57
CA SER A 131 4.19 -10.51 5.52
C SER A 131 2.96 -9.64 5.36
N VAL A 132 2.80 -9.08 4.17
CA VAL A 132 1.59 -8.31 3.83
C VAL A 132 0.39 -9.24 3.75
N TRP A 133 -0.70 -8.90 4.35
CA TRP A 133 -1.98 -9.58 4.23
C TRP A 133 -2.81 -8.98 3.10
N CYS A 134 -3.07 -9.72 2.00
CA CYS A 134 -2.56 -11.06 1.73
C CYS A 134 -2.14 -11.23 0.25
N PHE A 135 -1.80 -12.44 -0.16
CA PHE A 135 -1.31 -12.67 -1.53
C PHE A 135 -2.40 -12.51 -2.58
N SER A 136 -3.61 -13.05 -2.35
CA SER A 136 -4.71 -13.01 -3.33
C SER A 136 -6.07 -12.89 -2.68
N ASP A 137 -7.05 -12.43 -3.46
CA ASP A 137 -8.45 -12.36 -3.07
C ASP A 137 -9.17 -13.71 -3.17
N ILE A 138 -8.45 -14.81 -3.39
CA ILE A 138 -8.98 -16.16 -3.22
C ILE A 138 -9.08 -16.43 -1.73
N PHE A 139 -10.18 -15.95 -1.14
CA PHE A 139 -10.39 -15.92 0.29
C PHE A 139 -11.79 -16.42 0.61
N GLU A 140 -11.89 -17.67 1.04
CA GLU A 140 -13.18 -18.37 1.18
C GLU A 140 -13.93 -18.02 2.47
N GLU A 141 -13.32 -17.28 3.39
CA GLU A 141 -13.90 -16.99 4.70
C GLU A 141 -15.18 -16.16 4.63
N LEU A 142 -15.31 -15.31 3.61
CA LEU A 142 -16.38 -14.33 3.45
C LEU A 142 -17.18 -14.47 2.14
N HIS A 143 -17.13 -15.62 1.46
CA HIS A 143 -17.83 -15.88 0.21
C HIS A 143 -19.35 -15.70 0.24
N PRO A 144 -19.96 -15.38 -0.91
CA PRO A 144 -19.40 -15.16 -2.24
C PRO A 144 -18.97 -13.70 -2.48
N PHE A 145 -17.99 -13.52 -3.39
CA PHE A 145 -17.59 -12.20 -3.91
C PHE A 145 -17.94 -12.14 -5.38
N PRO A 146 -19.04 -11.49 -5.77
CA PRO A 146 -19.45 -11.45 -7.17
C PRO A 146 -18.58 -10.54 -8.02
N GLU A 147 -17.92 -9.55 -7.40
CA GLU A 147 -17.14 -8.52 -8.09
C GLU A 147 -15.66 -8.87 -8.11
N GLU A 148 -14.97 -8.66 -9.23
CA GLU A 148 -13.54 -8.92 -9.36
C GLU A 148 -12.72 -8.03 -8.42
N PHE A 149 -13.07 -6.74 -8.33
CA PHE A 149 -12.46 -5.77 -7.46
C PHE A 149 -13.46 -5.35 -6.37
N HIS A 150 -13.55 -6.15 -5.33
CA HIS A 150 -14.51 -6.02 -4.25
C HIS A 150 -13.94 -5.39 -2.97
N GLY A 151 -12.69 -4.87 -3.04
CA GLY A 151 -12.00 -4.31 -1.88
C GLY A 151 -11.38 -5.38 -0.98
N GLY A 152 -11.00 -6.52 -1.53
CA GLY A 152 -10.26 -7.57 -0.82
C GLY A 152 -8.83 -7.17 -0.52
N PHE A 153 -8.19 -7.87 0.44
CA PHE A 153 -6.83 -7.59 0.88
C PHE A 153 -5.73 -8.13 -0.05
N GLY A 154 -6.11 -8.95 -1.06
CA GLY A 154 -5.16 -9.59 -1.94
C GLY A 154 -4.30 -8.59 -2.72
N MET A 155 -3.02 -8.90 -2.87
CA MET A 155 -2.16 -8.23 -3.85
C MET A 155 -2.57 -8.58 -5.29
N MET A 156 -3.25 -9.70 -5.45
CA MET A 156 -3.84 -10.16 -6.71
C MET A 156 -5.34 -10.35 -6.53
N SER A 157 -6.12 -10.04 -7.54
CA SER A 157 -7.55 -10.31 -7.56
C SER A 157 -7.87 -11.81 -7.55
N GLN A 158 -9.14 -12.18 -7.46
CA GLN A 158 -9.56 -13.57 -7.44
C GLN A 158 -9.22 -14.35 -8.73
N HIS A 159 -9.11 -13.69 -9.89
CA HIS A 159 -8.64 -14.31 -11.13
C HIS A 159 -7.12 -14.13 -11.37
N GLY A 160 -6.37 -13.68 -10.34
CA GLY A 160 -4.93 -13.53 -10.41
C GLY A 160 -4.46 -12.31 -11.19
N ILE A 161 -5.29 -11.27 -11.32
CA ILE A 161 -4.89 -9.98 -11.89
C ILE A 161 -4.07 -9.21 -10.87
N PRO A 162 -2.83 -8.78 -11.19
CA PRO A 162 -2.00 -8.01 -10.28
C PRO A 162 -2.63 -6.64 -9.96
N LYS A 163 -2.85 -6.37 -8.68
CA LYS A 163 -3.27 -5.04 -8.20
C LYS A 163 -2.08 -4.08 -8.07
N PRO A 164 -2.30 -2.77 -7.87
CA PRO A 164 -1.21 -1.79 -7.72
C PRO A 164 -0.18 -2.16 -6.66
N VAL A 165 -0.60 -2.72 -5.53
CA VAL A 165 0.27 -3.15 -4.43
C VAL A 165 1.22 -4.27 -4.84
N TYR A 166 0.78 -5.24 -5.68
CA TYR A 166 1.66 -6.26 -6.23
C TYR A 166 2.78 -5.64 -7.07
N HIS A 167 2.42 -4.72 -7.95
CA HIS A 167 3.40 -4.03 -8.79
C HIS A 167 4.40 -3.23 -7.97
N ALA A 168 3.93 -2.50 -6.96
CA ALA A 168 4.76 -1.67 -6.10
C ALA A 168 5.78 -2.50 -5.31
N LEU A 169 5.34 -3.56 -4.63
CA LEU A 169 6.23 -4.44 -3.86
C LEU A 169 7.19 -5.22 -4.77
N ARG A 170 6.73 -5.66 -5.96
CA ARG A 170 7.60 -6.28 -6.97
C ARG A 170 8.70 -5.32 -7.44
N LEU A 171 8.36 -4.07 -7.73
CA LEU A 171 9.34 -3.05 -8.15
C LEU A 171 10.30 -2.70 -7.00
N LEU A 172 9.80 -2.63 -5.77
CA LEU A 172 10.64 -2.43 -4.58
C LEU A 172 11.65 -3.56 -4.42
N ASN A 173 11.20 -4.82 -4.57
CA ASN A 173 12.09 -5.99 -4.51
C ASN A 173 13.15 -6.01 -5.64
N GLN A 174 12.91 -5.31 -6.74
CA GLN A 174 13.82 -5.19 -7.89
C GLN A 174 14.67 -3.91 -7.86
N ALA A 175 14.48 -3.04 -6.86
CA ALA A 175 15.11 -1.73 -6.82
C ALA A 175 16.63 -1.79 -6.63
N GLY A 176 17.11 -2.76 -5.86
CA GLY A 176 18.53 -3.02 -5.60
C GLY A 176 18.75 -3.75 -4.29
N ASP A 177 19.98 -4.23 -4.11
CA ASP A 177 20.37 -5.05 -2.94
C ASP A 177 20.77 -4.19 -1.74
N GLU A 178 21.17 -2.95 -1.99
CA GLU A 178 21.66 -2.01 -0.97
C GLU A 178 20.78 -0.75 -0.95
N ARG A 179 20.20 -0.45 0.20
CA ARG A 179 19.49 0.80 0.42
C ARG A 179 20.47 1.90 0.82
N LEU A 180 20.38 3.05 0.18
CA LEU A 180 21.16 4.22 0.51
C LEU A 180 20.51 5.01 1.64
N GLU A 181 21.31 5.51 2.59
CA GLU A 181 20.81 6.37 3.66
C GLU A 181 20.39 7.74 3.14
N LEU A 182 19.13 8.08 3.31
CA LEU A 182 18.55 9.38 2.99
C LEU A 182 17.78 9.88 4.23
N PRO A 183 18.45 10.52 5.20
CA PRO A 183 17.81 10.95 6.44
C PRO A 183 16.61 11.88 6.20
N GLY A 184 15.46 11.56 6.82
CA GLY A 184 14.23 12.35 6.71
C GLY A 184 13.48 12.22 5.38
N ALA A 185 13.98 11.42 4.43
CA ALA A 185 13.36 11.31 3.10
C ALA A 185 12.01 10.55 3.09
N LEU A 186 11.66 9.88 4.17
CA LEU A 186 10.36 9.21 4.34
C LEU A 186 9.35 10.02 5.17
N ASP A 187 9.74 11.17 5.75
CA ASP A 187 8.92 11.89 6.73
C ASP A 187 7.91 12.85 6.08
N GLY A 188 8.15 13.27 4.85
CA GLY A 188 7.32 14.22 4.12
C GLY A 188 6.09 13.62 3.45
N GLU A 189 5.25 14.47 2.85
CA GLU A 189 4.16 14.06 1.95
C GLU A 189 4.71 13.26 0.76
N ILE A 190 5.88 13.65 0.25
CA ILE A 190 6.64 12.87 -0.71
C ILE A 190 7.70 12.09 0.05
N SER A 191 7.58 10.78 -0.02
CA SER A 191 8.55 9.85 0.54
C SER A 191 9.48 9.34 -0.55
N THR A 192 10.79 9.29 -0.26
CA THR A 192 11.82 8.86 -1.22
C THR A 192 12.76 7.85 -0.60
N ALA A 193 13.11 6.81 -1.35
CA ALA A 193 14.15 5.86 -0.99
C ALA A 193 15.02 5.57 -2.21
N ALA A 194 16.30 5.32 -2.01
CA ALA A 194 17.25 5.02 -3.08
C ALA A 194 17.97 3.70 -2.81
N PHE A 195 18.22 2.97 -3.88
CA PHE A 195 18.82 1.64 -3.85
C PHE A 195 19.88 1.50 -4.93
N CYS A 196 20.92 0.72 -4.68
CA CYS A 196 21.80 0.26 -5.73
C CYS A 196 21.90 -1.27 -5.77
N ASP A 197 22.18 -1.77 -6.97
CA ASP A 197 22.54 -3.17 -7.14
C ASP A 197 23.96 -3.43 -6.57
N ALA A 198 24.23 -4.66 -6.17
CA ALA A 198 25.52 -5.06 -5.58
C ALA A 198 26.73 -4.75 -6.48
N ALA A 199 26.55 -4.62 -7.78
CA ALA A 199 27.58 -4.25 -8.74
C ALA A 199 27.73 -2.74 -8.93
N HIS A 200 26.88 -1.92 -8.31
CA HIS A 200 26.80 -0.46 -8.48
C HIS A 200 26.67 0.01 -9.95
N THR A 201 26.00 -0.81 -10.77
CA THR A 201 25.74 -0.52 -12.19
C THR A 201 24.38 0.15 -12.40
N GLN A 202 23.51 0.04 -11.42
CA GLN A 202 22.18 0.62 -11.42
C GLN A 202 21.90 1.31 -10.09
N LEU A 203 21.31 2.50 -10.15
CA LEU A 203 20.72 3.18 -9.02
C LEU A 203 19.23 3.31 -9.29
N THR A 204 18.39 2.95 -8.34
CA THR A 204 16.93 3.11 -8.42
C THR A 204 16.47 4.04 -7.30
N VAL A 205 15.68 5.05 -7.65
CA VAL A 205 15.04 5.96 -6.70
C VAL A 205 13.54 5.71 -6.75
N MET A 206 12.98 5.24 -5.64
CA MET A 206 11.53 5.15 -5.43
C MET A 206 11.04 6.45 -4.81
N THR A 207 9.94 6.98 -5.35
CA THR A 207 9.28 8.17 -4.82
C THR A 207 7.78 7.93 -4.79
N THR A 208 7.10 8.29 -3.72
CA THR A 208 5.64 8.22 -3.63
C THR A 208 5.07 9.46 -2.94
N LYS A 209 3.94 9.95 -3.43
CA LYS A 209 3.15 11.01 -2.80
C LYS A 209 1.96 10.39 -2.10
N GLN A 210 2.17 9.99 -0.85
CA GLN A 210 1.16 9.33 -0.07
C GLN A 210 0.14 10.34 0.49
N ASN A 211 -1.14 10.07 0.26
CA ASN A 211 -2.24 10.73 0.92
C ASN A 211 -3.26 9.68 1.35
N LEU A 212 -3.43 9.52 2.65
CA LEU A 212 -4.36 8.55 3.23
C LEU A 212 -5.74 9.16 3.51
N HIS A 213 -5.89 10.51 3.41
CA HIS A 213 -7.16 11.16 3.69
C HIS A 213 -8.25 10.58 2.82
N HIS A 214 -9.18 9.95 3.46
CA HIS A 214 -10.43 9.37 3.00
C HIS A 214 -10.39 8.57 1.69
N PHE A 215 -11.29 7.60 1.58
CA PHE A 215 -11.64 6.90 0.35
C PHE A 215 -12.19 7.85 -0.73
N ALA A 216 -12.82 8.97 -0.36
CA ALA A 216 -13.02 10.07 -1.27
C ALA A 216 -11.63 10.66 -1.56
N GLU A 217 -11.05 10.26 -2.70
CA GLU A 217 -9.82 10.80 -3.24
C GLU A 217 -9.82 12.32 -3.12
N LEU A 218 -9.20 12.84 -2.07
CA LEU A 218 -8.78 14.22 -2.07
C LEU A 218 -7.67 14.32 -3.11
N GLN A 219 -8.05 14.54 -4.35
CA GLN A 219 -7.11 14.78 -5.42
C GLN A 219 -6.38 16.07 -5.12
N THR A 220 -5.20 15.92 -4.55
CA THR A 220 -4.29 17.06 -4.41
C THR A 220 -3.67 17.35 -5.79
N PRO A 221 -3.33 18.61 -6.10
CA PRO A 221 -2.65 18.93 -7.34
C PRO A 221 -1.40 18.08 -7.53
N ALA A 222 -1.13 17.70 -8.78
CA ALA A 222 0.10 17.00 -9.11
C ALA A 222 1.32 17.85 -8.71
N THR A 223 2.25 17.22 -8.01
CA THR A 223 3.46 17.87 -7.48
C THR A 223 4.62 17.57 -8.39
N PRO A 224 5.35 18.57 -8.92
CA PRO A 224 6.60 18.35 -9.62
C PRO A 224 7.66 17.81 -8.66
N VAL A 225 8.37 16.79 -9.11
CA VAL A 225 9.50 16.17 -8.39
C VAL A 225 10.75 16.42 -9.22
N GLU A 226 11.77 16.95 -8.59
CA GLU A 226 13.11 17.13 -9.17
C GLU A 226 14.06 16.21 -8.41
N LEU A 227 14.70 15.30 -9.12
CA LEU A 227 15.75 14.46 -8.56
C LEU A 227 17.10 14.92 -9.11
N GLU A 228 18.03 15.19 -8.20
CA GLU A 228 19.44 15.40 -8.48
C GLU A 228 20.22 14.22 -7.90
N VAL A 229 20.92 13.51 -8.76
CA VAL A 229 21.67 12.30 -8.39
C VAL A 229 23.14 12.48 -8.77
N THR A 230 24.02 12.56 -7.77
CA THR A 230 25.47 12.64 -7.99
C THR A 230 25.99 11.30 -8.50
N LEU A 231 26.67 11.30 -9.63
CA LEU A 231 27.24 10.13 -10.28
C LEU A 231 28.64 10.43 -10.81
N ASP A 232 29.54 9.46 -10.77
CA ASP A 232 30.92 9.59 -11.27
C ASP A 232 30.98 9.84 -12.80
N ALA A 233 29.95 9.41 -13.53
CA ALA A 233 29.80 9.61 -14.98
C ALA A 233 28.32 9.74 -15.36
N ALA A 234 28.07 10.32 -16.53
CA ALA A 234 26.70 10.39 -17.07
C ALA A 234 26.10 8.98 -17.22
N PRO A 235 24.86 8.76 -16.77
CA PRO A 235 24.17 7.48 -16.95
C PRO A 235 23.94 7.21 -18.45
N LYS A 236 23.97 5.94 -18.84
CA LYS A 236 23.64 5.51 -20.22
C LYS A 236 22.18 5.77 -20.56
N SER A 237 21.32 5.56 -19.58
CA SER A 237 19.89 5.86 -19.68
C SER A 237 19.31 6.17 -18.30
N VAL A 238 18.24 6.96 -18.31
CA VAL A 238 17.34 7.09 -17.17
C VAL A 238 15.96 6.64 -17.61
N GLU A 239 15.34 5.82 -16.78
CA GLU A 239 14.05 5.23 -17.07
C GLU A 239 13.14 5.39 -15.87
N ILE A 240 11.83 5.50 -16.10
CA ILE A 240 10.82 5.61 -15.07
C ILE A 240 9.76 4.53 -15.23
N CYS A 241 9.38 3.89 -14.15
CA CYS A 241 8.22 3.02 -14.07
C CYS A 241 7.22 3.65 -13.10
N ARG A 242 5.96 3.77 -13.51
CA ARG A 242 4.90 4.43 -12.75
C ARG A 242 3.84 3.45 -12.31
N ILE A 243 3.27 3.75 -11.15
CA ILE A 243 1.97 3.24 -10.70
C ILE A 243 1.16 4.49 -10.40
N ASP A 244 0.20 4.78 -11.27
CA ASP A 244 -0.59 6.01 -11.24
C ASP A 244 -2.00 5.73 -11.81
N GLU A 245 -2.73 6.76 -12.19
CA GLU A 245 -4.08 6.62 -12.75
C GLU A 245 -4.10 5.84 -14.06
N GLU A 246 -3.03 5.93 -14.86
CA GLU A 246 -2.95 5.31 -16.20
C GLU A 246 -2.12 4.02 -16.21
N HIS A 247 -1.26 3.80 -15.21
CA HIS A 247 -0.33 2.67 -15.17
C HIS A 247 -0.52 1.84 -13.90
N GLY A 248 -0.57 0.53 -14.06
CA GLY A 248 -0.74 -0.38 -12.92
C GLY A 248 -2.13 -0.31 -12.28
N ASN A 249 -3.15 0.10 -13.04
CA ASN A 249 -4.52 0.31 -12.56
C ASN A 249 -5.51 -0.66 -13.22
N PRO A 250 -5.55 -1.93 -12.78
CA PRO A 250 -6.44 -2.94 -13.34
C PRO A 250 -7.92 -2.66 -13.06
N LEU A 251 -8.23 -1.99 -11.93
CA LEU A 251 -9.60 -1.57 -11.59
C LEU A 251 -10.18 -0.66 -12.67
N LYS A 252 -9.41 0.31 -13.17
CA LYS A 252 -9.82 1.19 -14.27
C LYS A 252 -10.11 0.40 -15.54
N CYS A 253 -9.25 -0.56 -15.89
CA CYS A 253 -9.47 -1.41 -17.07
C CYS A 253 -10.76 -2.22 -16.95
N TRP A 254 -11.02 -2.80 -15.77
CA TRP A 254 -12.25 -3.55 -15.49
C TRP A 254 -13.50 -2.68 -15.56
N GLN A 255 -13.45 -1.46 -15.00
CA GLN A 255 -14.54 -0.48 -15.08
C GLN A 255 -14.84 -0.08 -16.52
N GLN A 256 -13.82 0.13 -17.33
CA GLN A 256 -13.97 0.45 -18.75
C GLN A 256 -14.60 -0.70 -19.57
N MET A 257 -14.51 -1.94 -19.08
CA MET A 257 -15.19 -3.11 -19.67
C MET A 257 -16.67 -3.23 -19.23
N GLY A 258 -17.15 -2.33 -18.34
CA GLY A 258 -18.51 -2.37 -17.81
C GLY A 258 -18.68 -3.28 -16.60
N GLU A 259 -17.61 -3.47 -15.84
CA GLU A 259 -17.61 -4.16 -14.53
C GLU A 259 -18.23 -5.57 -14.59
N PRO A 260 -17.77 -6.46 -15.49
CA PRO A 260 -18.33 -7.81 -15.60
C PRO A 260 -18.10 -8.60 -14.30
N GLU A 261 -19.16 -9.26 -13.80
CA GLU A 261 -19.08 -10.11 -12.60
C GLU A 261 -18.20 -11.33 -12.85
N ASP A 262 -18.44 -12.02 -13.98
CA ASP A 262 -17.66 -13.19 -14.37
C ASP A 262 -16.68 -12.83 -15.51
N LEU A 263 -15.39 -12.84 -15.22
CA LEU A 263 -14.37 -12.59 -16.23
C LEU A 263 -14.06 -13.84 -17.05
N THR A 264 -14.12 -13.70 -18.38
CA THR A 264 -13.57 -14.70 -19.27
C THR A 264 -12.03 -14.68 -19.24
N PRO A 265 -11.35 -15.80 -19.55
CA PRO A 265 -9.88 -15.83 -19.63
C PRO A 265 -9.29 -14.75 -20.55
N ALA A 266 -10.01 -14.38 -21.63
CA ALA A 266 -9.59 -13.33 -22.54
C ALA A 266 -9.63 -11.93 -21.87
N GLN A 267 -10.68 -11.65 -21.09
CA GLN A 267 -10.79 -10.40 -20.33
C GLN A 267 -9.71 -10.30 -19.24
N VAL A 268 -9.45 -11.40 -18.52
CA VAL A 268 -8.36 -11.46 -17.54
C VAL A 268 -7.01 -11.14 -18.19
N GLN A 269 -6.72 -11.75 -19.35
CA GLN A 269 -5.49 -11.46 -20.10
C GLN A 269 -5.42 -10.02 -20.58
N GLN A 270 -6.55 -9.47 -21.04
CA GLN A 270 -6.63 -8.09 -21.50
C GLN A 270 -6.35 -7.11 -20.34
N ILE A 271 -7.06 -7.24 -19.19
CA ILE A 271 -6.86 -6.37 -18.03
C ILE A 271 -5.40 -6.47 -17.55
N THR A 272 -4.85 -7.69 -17.44
CA THR A 272 -3.47 -7.90 -17.02
C THR A 272 -2.47 -7.23 -17.96
N ALA A 273 -2.70 -7.28 -19.26
CA ALA A 273 -1.82 -6.67 -20.26
C ALA A 273 -1.92 -5.13 -20.25
N GLU A 274 -3.14 -4.59 -20.16
CA GLU A 274 -3.39 -3.14 -20.18
C GLU A 274 -2.93 -2.45 -18.89
N SER A 275 -2.99 -3.16 -17.74
CA SER A 275 -2.50 -2.65 -16.46
C SER A 275 -1.04 -3.02 -16.15
N ALA A 276 -0.32 -3.61 -17.09
CA ALA A 276 1.09 -3.92 -16.87
C ALA A 276 1.94 -2.66 -16.69
N VAL A 277 2.90 -2.74 -15.76
CA VAL A 277 3.86 -1.64 -15.53
C VAL A 277 5.19 -1.96 -16.19
N THR A 278 5.73 -0.98 -16.93
CA THR A 278 6.99 -1.09 -17.65
C THR A 278 7.84 0.17 -17.46
N TYR A 279 9.15 0.02 -17.61
CA TYR A 279 10.06 1.15 -17.62
C TYR A 279 10.02 1.88 -18.97
N GLU A 280 9.90 3.18 -18.92
CA GLU A 280 9.93 4.09 -20.05
C GLU A 280 11.13 5.03 -19.94
N LYS A 281 11.65 5.52 -21.07
CA LYS A 281 12.75 6.48 -21.08
C LYS A 281 12.33 7.79 -20.44
N LEU A 282 13.11 8.28 -19.49
CA LEU A 282 12.96 9.59 -18.88
C LEU A 282 14.07 10.52 -19.37
N PRO A 283 13.75 11.68 -19.95
CA PRO A 283 14.75 12.68 -20.32
C PRO A 283 15.53 13.15 -19.08
N PHE A 284 16.83 13.35 -19.24
CA PHE A 284 17.71 13.84 -18.18
C PHE A 284 18.78 14.79 -18.73
N THR A 285 19.35 15.61 -17.86
CA THR A 285 20.60 16.33 -18.10
C THR A 285 21.67 15.82 -17.16
N TYR A 286 22.95 15.96 -17.56
CA TYR A 286 24.08 15.62 -16.70
C TYR A 286 25.08 16.77 -16.70
N GLU A 287 25.20 17.43 -15.56
CA GLU A 287 26.04 18.61 -15.41
C GLU A 287 26.71 18.59 -14.01
N ASN A 288 27.96 19.04 -13.96
CA ASN A 288 28.70 19.15 -12.69
C ASN A 288 28.79 17.86 -11.87
N GLY A 289 28.74 16.69 -12.51
CA GLY A 289 28.78 15.40 -11.83
C GLY A 289 27.42 14.93 -11.28
N ALA A 290 26.33 15.56 -11.67
CA ALA A 290 24.98 15.18 -11.26
C ALA A 290 24.05 14.97 -12.45
N ALA A 291 23.21 13.96 -12.38
CA ALA A 291 22.09 13.74 -13.28
C ALA A 291 20.83 14.39 -12.71
N HIS A 292 20.12 15.15 -13.53
CA HIS A 292 18.89 15.86 -13.16
C HIS A 292 17.73 15.32 -13.98
N VAL A 293 16.65 14.97 -13.31
CA VAL A 293 15.38 14.54 -13.93
C VAL A 293 14.20 15.22 -13.25
N THR A 294 13.15 15.45 -14.02
CA THR A 294 11.88 16.01 -13.54
C THR A 294 10.72 15.13 -13.98
N PHE A 295 9.76 14.94 -13.08
CA PHE A 295 8.48 14.28 -13.35
C PHE A 295 7.43 14.80 -12.38
N THR A 296 6.22 14.33 -12.45
CA THR A 296 5.13 14.73 -11.53
C THR A 296 4.56 13.51 -10.82
N LEU A 297 4.10 13.71 -9.58
CA LEU A 297 3.34 12.75 -8.80
C LEU A 297 1.97 13.33 -8.48
N GLY A 298 0.92 12.63 -8.83
CA GLY A 298 -0.43 12.83 -8.31
C GLY A 298 -0.60 12.18 -6.94
N THR A 299 -1.80 12.25 -6.41
CA THR A 299 -2.16 11.63 -5.12
C THR A 299 -1.99 10.11 -5.20
N ASN A 300 -1.24 9.56 -4.25
CA ASN A 300 -0.91 8.14 -4.13
C ASN A 300 -0.17 7.54 -5.34
N ASP A 301 0.42 8.37 -6.20
CA ASP A 301 1.28 7.88 -7.26
C ASP A 301 2.61 7.38 -6.70
N ILE A 302 3.17 6.36 -7.37
CA ILE A 302 4.48 5.80 -7.08
C ILE A 302 5.31 5.83 -8.36
N ALA A 303 6.55 6.29 -8.25
CA ALA A 303 7.51 6.25 -9.34
C ALA A 303 8.79 5.55 -8.91
N PHE A 304 9.31 4.68 -9.77
CA PHE A 304 10.64 4.10 -9.66
C PHE A 304 11.49 4.63 -10.81
N VAL A 305 12.47 5.46 -10.49
CA VAL A 305 13.39 6.06 -11.46
C VAL A 305 14.71 5.31 -11.41
N ARG A 306 15.11 4.73 -12.53
CA ARG A 306 16.30 3.90 -12.67
C ARG A 306 17.37 4.61 -13.50
N PHE A 307 18.55 4.80 -12.90
CA PHE A 307 19.75 5.32 -13.54
C PHE A 307 20.67 4.15 -13.88
N VAL A 308 20.89 3.89 -15.16
CA VAL A 308 21.76 2.81 -15.64
C VAL A 308 23.13 3.39 -15.95
N LYS A 309 24.18 2.89 -15.31
CA LYS A 309 25.56 3.36 -15.46
C LYS A 309 26.28 2.72 -16.65
#